data_e9e2dc98d5053541662eb4a5f7da5698
#
_entry.id   e9e2dc98d5053541662eb4a5f7da5698
#
_cell.length_a   1.000
_cell.length_b   1.000
_cell.length_c   1.000
_cell.angle_alpha   90.00
_cell.angle_beta   90.00
_cell.angle_gamma   90.00
#
_symmetry.space_group_name_H-M   'P 1'
#
loop_
_entity.id
_entity.type
_entity.pdbx_description
1 polymer ?
#
loop_
_entity_poly.entity_id
_entity_poly.type
_entity_poly.pdbx_seq_one_letter_code
_entity_poly.pdbx_strand_id
1 'polypeptide(L)'
;NFNINSLNSASLINVLNVLPKHKLDLKIKDGKYPDWALNGDRLTIKILFYKDYDFSNYRENLASINYVLKYENKSYKSITVEINKEDLNIISKINDVWFIEPIDPPSVAENKTARTLHRSNTVNTQYVGGKKYNGEGINIMMQDDGLVGPHIDRQGRLDQSFCIGCSSNANDDHGDHVSGTIMGAGNLDPTTKGMADASFLYVYGSSNNNYYDVPTIYQNNDVIITSKSYSNGCNAGYTSLAEDLDAQINQH
;
A
#
# COMPACT_ATOMS: atom_id res chain seq x y z
N ASN A 1 -15.06 -1.57 35.40
CA ASN A 1 -14.59 -0.79 36.57
C ASN A 1 -13.14 -1.17 36.87
N PHE A 2 -12.23 -0.35 36.38
CA PHE A 2 -10.82 -0.50 36.67
C PHE A 2 -10.53 -0.02 38.09
N ASN A 3 -9.95 -0.88 38.93
CA ASN A 3 -9.61 -0.49 40.29
C ASN A 3 -8.22 0.17 40.31
N ILE A 4 -8.21 1.49 40.41
CA ILE A 4 -6.99 2.31 40.43
C ILE A 4 -6.05 1.94 41.60
N ASN A 5 -6.59 1.38 42.70
CA ASN A 5 -5.81 0.98 43.85
C ASN A 5 -4.99 -0.30 43.63
N SER A 6 -5.20 -1.02 42.53
CA SER A 6 -4.41 -2.19 42.16
C SER A 6 -3.12 -1.84 41.38
N LEU A 7 -2.93 -0.57 41.03
CA LEU A 7 -1.74 -0.12 40.30
C LEU A 7 -0.58 0.13 41.28
N ASN A 8 0.57 -0.46 40.97
CA ASN A 8 1.78 -0.17 41.70
C ASN A 8 2.18 1.30 41.43
N SER A 9 2.04 2.16 42.42
CA SER A 9 2.10 3.62 42.32
C SER A 9 3.46 4.16 41.82
N ALA A 10 4.51 3.36 41.85
CA ALA A 10 5.87 3.82 41.51
C ALA A 10 6.10 4.11 40.00
N SER A 11 5.21 3.59 39.12
CA SER A 11 5.33 3.77 37.67
C SER A 11 4.19 4.57 37.05
N LEU A 12 3.22 5.02 37.85
CA LEU A 12 2.04 5.72 37.36
C LEU A 12 2.27 7.22 37.40
N ILE A 13 2.43 7.82 36.22
CA ILE A 13 2.65 9.28 36.09
C ILE A 13 1.31 10.03 36.06
N ASN A 14 0.29 9.44 35.42
CA ASN A 14 -1.04 10.07 35.32
C ASN A 14 -2.12 9.06 34.92
N VAL A 15 -3.37 9.32 35.30
CA VAL A 15 -4.56 8.62 34.83
C VAL A 15 -5.52 9.63 34.24
N LEU A 16 -5.76 9.50 32.94
CA LEU A 16 -6.67 10.38 32.21
C LEU A 16 -7.96 9.63 31.86
N ASN A 17 -9.07 10.33 32.03
CA ASN A 17 -10.36 9.83 31.59
C ASN A 17 -10.52 10.06 30.08
N VAL A 18 -10.70 8.99 29.30
CA VAL A 18 -10.94 9.10 27.86
C VAL A 18 -12.40 9.51 27.64
N LEU A 19 -12.60 10.77 27.28
CA LEU A 19 -13.94 11.29 26.96
C LEU A 19 -14.30 10.95 25.49
N PRO A 20 -15.60 10.90 25.11
CA PRO A 20 -16.03 10.65 23.75
C PRO A 20 -15.33 11.52 22.70
N LYS A 21 -15.12 12.81 23.00
CA LYS A 21 -14.41 13.75 22.12
C LYS A 21 -12.93 13.41 21.86
N HIS A 22 -12.32 12.60 22.71
CA HIS A 22 -10.93 12.15 22.56
C HIS A 22 -10.80 10.95 21.60
N LYS A 23 -11.92 10.29 21.30
CA LYS A 23 -11.99 9.16 20.38
C LYS A 23 -12.23 9.58 18.94
N LEU A 24 -12.44 10.86 18.67
CA LEU A 24 -12.74 11.39 17.33
C LEU A 24 -11.50 11.99 16.70
N ASP A 25 -11.25 11.66 15.43
CA ASP A 25 -10.32 12.38 14.58
C ASP A 25 -10.63 13.87 14.56
N LEU A 26 -9.62 14.71 14.41
CA LEU A 26 -9.78 16.17 14.44
C LEU A 26 -10.75 16.69 13.38
N LYS A 27 -10.75 16.13 12.19
CA LYS A 27 -11.67 16.52 11.11
C LYS A 27 -13.12 16.24 11.49
N ILE A 28 -13.38 15.05 12.06
CA ILE A 28 -14.71 14.67 12.55
C ILE A 28 -15.14 15.58 13.69
N LYS A 29 -14.26 15.80 14.65
CA LYS A 29 -14.52 16.65 15.82
C LYS A 29 -14.83 18.08 15.46
N ASP A 30 -14.15 18.63 14.44
CA ASP A 30 -14.35 19.98 13.96
C ASP A 30 -15.52 20.10 12.95
N GLY A 31 -16.21 18.99 12.61
CA GLY A 31 -17.24 18.96 11.60
C GLY A 31 -16.74 19.14 10.17
N LYS A 32 -15.42 18.98 9.95
CA LYS A 32 -14.76 19.12 8.64
C LYS A 32 -14.65 17.75 7.97
N TYR A 33 -15.79 17.23 7.55
CA TYR A 33 -15.81 15.92 6.90
C TYR A 33 -15.18 15.97 5.51
N PRO A 34 -14.28 15.05 5.16
CA PRO A 34 -13.74 14.97 3.81
C PRO A 34 -14.82 14.63 2.77
N ASP A 35 -14.79 15.29 1.61
CA ASP A 35 -15.79 15.10 0.55
C ASP A 35 -15.90 13.65 0.09
N TRP A 36 -14.77 12.93 0.04
CA TRP A 36 -14.74 11.51 -0.36
C TRP A 36 -15.34 10.55 0.68
N ALA A 37 -15.48 10.99 1.92
CA ALA A 37 -16.14 10.23 2.98
C ALA A 37 -17.64 10.52 3.08
N LEU A 38 -18.13 11.52 2.35
CA LEU A 38 -19.52 11.95 2.36
C LEU A 38 -20.34 11.29 1.25
N ASN A 39 -21.55 10.87 1.60
CA ASN A 39 -22.56 10.42 0.66
C ASN A 39 -23.90 11.05 1.09
N GLY A 40 -24.17 12.27 0.63
CA GLY A 40 -25.27 13.09 1.13
C GLY A 40 -25.13 13.39 2.62
N ASP A 41 -26.14 13.00 3.40
CA ASP A 41 -26.10 13.16 4.87
C ASP A 41 -25.37 12.04 5.61
N ARG A 42 -24.91 11.03 4.88
CA ARG A 42 -24.19 9.91 5.46
C ARG A 42 -22.67 10.14 5.38
N LEU A 43 -21.97 9.56 6.35
CA LEU A 43 -20.54 9.64 6.48
C LEU A 43 -19.96 8.23 6.54
N THR A 44 -18.94 7.96 5.73
CA THR A 44 -18.17 6.72 5.81
C THR A 44 -16.97 6.91 6.73
N ILE A 45 -16.93 6.10 7.78
CA ILE A 45 -15.91 6.15 8.83
C ILE A 45 -15.30 4.78 9.06
N LYS A 46 -14.11 4.79 9.65
CA LYS A 46 -13.49 3.61 10.22
C LYS A 46 -13.58 3.69 11.74
N ILE A 47 -14.09 2.64 12.35
CA ILE A 47 -14.20 2.48 13.80
C ILE A 47 -13.15 1.46 14.23
N LEU A 48 -12.25 1.87 15.13
CA LEU A 48 -11.25 1.02 15.73
C LEU A 48 -11.67 0.67 17.14
N PHE A 49 -11.52 -0.59 17.50
CA PHE A 49 -11.82 -1.11 18.85
C PHE A 49 -10.53 -1.35 19.63
N TYR A 50 -10.63 -1.39 20.96
CA TYR A 50 -9.48 -1.72 21.80
C TYR A 50 -8.94 -3.12 21.48
N LYS A 51 -7.64 -3.34 21.71
CA LYS A 51 -6.96 -4.61 21.36
C LYS A 51 -7.45 -5.81 22.18
N ASP A 52 -7.91 -5.58 23.40
CA ASP A 52 -8.47 -6.58 24.32
C ASP A 52 -9.97 -6.84 24.11
N TYR A 53 -10.63 -6.03 23.28
CA TYR A 53 -12.06 -6.20 22.98
C TYR A 53 -12.35 -7.50 22.22
N ASP A 54 -13.40 -8.20 22.61
CA ASP A 54 -13.93 -9.33 21.83
C ASP A 54 -14.69 -8.81 20.60
N PHE A 55 -13.97 -8.78 19.48
CA PHE A 55 -14.45 -8.18 18.25
C PHE A 55 -15.69 -8.87 17.67
N SER A 56 -16.03 -10.09 18.08
CA SER A 56 -17.27 -10.77 17.66
C SER A 56 -18.53 -10.02 18.06
N ASN A 57 -18.45 -9.21 19.11
CA ASN A 57 -19.60 -8.52 19.72
C ASN A 57 -19.86 -7.11 19.15
N TYR A 58 -19.09 -6.64 18.15
CA TYR A 58 -19.26 -5.26 17.66
C TYR A 58 -20.67 -4.98 17.10
N ARG A 59 -21.34 -6.00 16.52
CA ARG A 59 -22.70 -5.86 15.99
C ARG A 59 -23.72 -5.58 17.08
N GLU A 60 -23.54 -6.15 18.26
CA GLU A 60 -24.40 -5.88 19.42
C GLU A 60 -24.20 -4.45 19.92
N ASN A 61 -22.94 -4.02 19.99
CA ASN A 61 -22.60 -2.65 20.40
C ASN A 61 -23.14 -1.58 19.44
N LEU A 62 -23.30 -1.91 18.16
CA LEU A 62 -23.86 -1.02 17.15
C LEU A 62 -25.33 -1.27 16.81
N ALA A 63 -26.04 -2.13 17.56
CA ALA A 63 -27.41 -2.53 17.25
C ALA A 63 -28.42 -1.38 17.21
N SER A 64 -28.16 -0.27 17.92
CA SER A 64 -29.01 0.94 17.91
C SER A 64 -28.72 1.90 16.75
N ILE A 65 -27.74 1.60 15.90
CA ILE A 65 -27.24 2.47 14.86
C ILE A 65 -27.63 1.91 13.49
N ASN A 66 -28.15 2.77 12.63
CA ASN A 66 -28.42 2.41 11.25
C ASN A 66 -27.16 2.58 10.40
N TYR A 67 -26.39 1.50 10.22
CA TYR A 67 -25.16 1.53 9.45
C TYR A 67 -25.16 0.55 8.27
N VAL A 68 -24.38 0.88 7.26
CA VAL A 68 -24.03 -0.05 6.17
C VAL A 68 -22.58 -0.47 6.36
N LEU A 69 -22.36 -1.75 6.62
CA LEU A 69 -21.00 -2.30 6.72
C LEU A 69 -20.36 -2.33 5.33
N LYS A 70 -19.22 -1.68 5.18
CA LYS A 70 -18.41 -1.66 3.93
C LYS A 70 -17.26 -2.66 4.01
N TYR A 71 -16.59 -2.73 5.17
CA TYR A 71 -15.43 -3.60 5.37
C TYR A 71 -15.28 -4.00 6.84
N GLU A 72 -14.79 -5.22 7.08
CA GLU A 72 -14.49 -5.76 8.42
C GLU A 72 -13.05 -6.27 8.44
N ASN A 73 -12.23 -5.78 9.37
CA ASN A 73 -10.88 -6.23 9.59
C ASN A 73 -10.73 -6.83 10.99
N LYS A 74 -10.76 -8.16 11.07
CA LYS A 74 -10.67 -8.90 12.34
C LYS A 74 -9.29 -8.78 12.99
N SER A 75 -8.24 -8.77 12.20
CA SER A 75 -6.86 -8.71 12.71
C SER A 75 -6.56 -7.38 13.42
N TYR A 76 -7.09 -6.28 12.89
CA TYR A 76 -6.93 -4.95 13.48
C TYR A 76 -8.13 -4.50 14.32
N LYS A 77 -9.12 -5.38 14.51
CA LYS A 77 -10.35 -5.07 15.25
C LYS A 77 -10.96 -3.74 14.82
N SER A 78 -11.19 -3.60 13.53
CA SER A 78 -11.77 -2.39 12.96
C SER A 78 -12.83 -2.70 11.93
N ILE A 79 -13.77 -1.78 11.77
CA ILE A 79 -14.80 -1.84 10.73
C ILE A 79 -14.86 -0.51 9.98
N THR A 80 -15.18 -0.59 8.71
CA THR A 80 -15.54 0.59 7.91
C THR A 80 -17.05 0.55 7.69
N VAL A 81 -17.72 1.60 8.10
CA VAL A 81 -19.18 1.71 8.05
C VAL A 81 -19.63 3.06 7.50
N GLU A 82 -20.75 3.05 6.82
CA GLU A 82 -21.46 4.26 6.42
C GLU A 82 -22.62 4.49 7.39
N ILE A 83 -22.65 5.63 8.05
CA ILE A 83 -23.59 6.00 9.11
C ILE A 83 -24.23 7.37 8.85
N ASN A 84 -25.27 7.73 9.59
CA ASN A 84 -25.71 9.12 9.68
C ASN A 84 -24.73 9.90 10.57
N LYS A 85 -24.43 11.15 10.21
CA LYS A 85 -23.49 12.01 10.97
C LYS A 85 -23.87 12.13 12.45
N GLU A 86 -25.16 12.13 12.74
CA GLU A 86 -25.70 12.23 14.11
C GLU A 86 -25.29 11.04 15.00
N ASP A 87 -25.08 9.87 14.41
CA ASP A 87 -24.71 8.65 15.13
C ASP A 87 -23.27 8.68 15.68
N LEU A 88 -22.42 9.59 15.20
CA LEU A 88 -21.06 9.78 15.70
C LEU A 88 -20.99 9.98 17.21
N ASN A 89 -21.94 10.75 17.77
CA ASN A 89 -22.00 10.98 19.20
C ASN A 89 -22.37 9.71 19.98
N ILE A 90 -23.18 8.84 19.42
CA ILE A 90 -23.56 7.56 20.04
C ILE A 90 -22.36 6.62 20.01
N ILE A 91 -21.74 6.46 18.83
CA ILE A 91 -20.58 5.56 18.66
C ILE A 91 -19.42 5.97 19.56
N SER A 92 -19.13 7.26 19.67
CA SER A 92 -18.03 7.75 20.51
C SER A 92 -18.20 7.45 22.00
N LYS A 93 -19.43 7.22 22.47
CA LYS A 93 -19.73 6.86 23.85
C LYS A 93 -19.58 5.37 24.15
N ILE A 94 -19.46 4.52 23.13
CA ILE A 94 -19.25 3.08 23.30
C ILE A 94 -17.88 2.87 23.93
N ASN A 95 -17.82 2.19 25.07
CA ASN A 95 -16.58 2.03 25.83
C ASN A 95 -15.50 1.29 25.06
N ASP A 96 -15.90 0.29 24.27
CA ASP A 96 -15.01 -0.59 23.53
C ASP A 96 -14.43 0.04 22.25
N VAL A 97 -14.98 1.18 21.82
CA VAL A 97 -14.44 1.97 20.71
C VAL A 97 -13.24 2.75 21.20
N TRP A 98 -12.11 2.55 20.51
CA TRP A 98 -10.87 3.27 20.77
C TRP A 98 -10.78 4.57 19.98
N PHE A 99 -11.00 4.49 18.66
CA PHE A 99 -10.88 5.67 17.82
C PHE A 99 -11.83 5.61 16.62
N ILE A 100 -12.23 6.78 16.13
CA ILE A 100 -13.11 6.95 14.97
C ILE A 100 -12.44 7.95 14.03
N GLU A 101 -12.19 7.53 12.80
CA GLU A 101 -11.56 8.35 11.76
C GLU A 101 -12.39 8.31 10.46
N PRO A 102 -12.33 9.35 9.60
CA PRO A 102 -12.88 9.25 8.26
C PRO A 102 -12.05 8.24 7.46
N ILE A 103 -12.65 7.65 6.43
CA ILE A 103 -11.88 6.83 5.50
C ILE A 103 -10.81 7.66 4.79
N ASP A 104 -9.74 6.99 4.39
CA ASP A 104 -8.69 7.60 3.57
C ASP A 104 -9.24 8.07 2.22
N PRO A 105 -8.61 9.08 1.59
CA PRO A 105 -8.97 9.49 0.24
C PRO A 105 -8.79 8.31 -0.72
N PRO A 106 -9.57 8.27 -1.81
CA PRO A 106 -9.34 7.31 -2.87
C PRO A 106 -7.90 7.37 -3.34
N SER A 107 -7.30 6.20 -3.58
CA SER A 107 -5.96 6.12 -4.15
C SER A 107 -5.92 6.87 -5.48
N VAL A 108 -4.93 7.72 -5.63
CA VAL A 108 -4.67 8.44 -6.89
C VAL A 108 -3.35 7.94 -7.47
N ALA A 109 -3.33 7.78 -8.80
CA ALA A 109 -2.10 7.41 -9.48
C ALA A 109 -1.09 8.56 -9.39
N GLU A 110 0.05 8.32 -8.75
CA GLU A 110 1.09 9.34 -8.53
C GLU A 110 2.18 9.34 -9.62
N ASN A 111 2.19 8.37 -10.52
CA ASN A 111 3.22 8.21 -11.55
C ASN A 111 3.40 9.46 -12.43
N LYS A 112 2.32 10.16 -12.74
CA LYS A 112 2.35 11.40 -13.51
C LYS A 112 3.24 12.46 -12.84
N THR A 113 3.12 12.60 -11.52
CA THR A 113 3.93 13.54 -10.74
C THR A 113 5.32 12.97 -10.46
N ALA A 114 5.42 11.66 -10.22
CA ALA A 114 6.68 10.98 -9.92
C ALA A 114 7.72 11.17 -11.02
N ARG A 115 7.38 11.01 -12.30
CA ARG A 115 8.30 11.25 -13.42
C ARG A 115 8.89 12.65 -13.39
N THR A 116 8.10 13.66 -13.05
CA THR A 116 8.56 15.06 -12.97
C THR A 116 9.45 15.27 -11.75
N LEU A 117 9.05 14.76 -10.60
CA LEU A 117 9.81 14.86 -9.34
C LEU A 117 11.19 14.18 -9.44
N HIS A 118 11.24 13.02 -10.07
CA HIS A 118 12.48 12.27 -10.32
C HIS A 118 13.24 12.74 -11.58
N ARG A 119 12.76 13.79 -12.26
CA ARG A 119 13.36 14.35 -13.46
C ARG A 119 13.47 13.39 -14.64
N SER A 120 12.74 12.27 -14.62
CA SER A 120 12.72 11.30 -15.72
C SER A 120 12.27 11.94 -17.04
N ASN A 121 11.32 12.87 -16.98
CA ASN A 121 10.89 13.63 -18.16
C ASN A 121 12.02 14.45 -18.79
N THR A 122 12.95 14.95 -17.97
CA THR A 122 14.09 15.75 -18.46
C THR A 122 15.09 14.89 -19.23
N VAL A 123 15.40 13.70 -18.72
CA VAL A 123 16.37 12.79 -19.36
C VAL A 123 15.77 11.99 -20.51
N ASN A 124 14.45 11.77 -20.49
CA ASN A 124 13.69 11.06 -21.53
C ASN A 124 13.09 12.02 -22.59
N THR A 125 13.52 13.27 -22.64
CA THR A 125 12.96 14.20 -23.61
C THR A 125 13.39 13.87 -25.03
N GLN A 126 12.43 13.88 -25.96
CA GLN A 126 12.67 13.70 -27.39
C GLN A 126 13.02 15.02 -28.10
N TYR A 127 13.08 16.11 -27.38
CA TYR A 127 13.47 17.41 -27.92
C TYR A 127 14.88 17.39 -28.53
N VAL A 128 15.11 18.20 -29.50
CA VAL A 128 16.45 18.34 -30.14
C VAL A 128 17.47 18.76 -29.08
N GLY A 129 18.51 17.96 -28.90
CA GLY A 129 19.50 18.12 -27.81
C GLY A 129 19.12 17.45 -26.50
N GLY A 130 17.94 16.85 -26.38
CA GLY A 130 17.56 16.00 -25.26
C GLY A 130 18.37 14.70 -25.21
N LYS A 131 18.48 14.09 -24.04
CA LYS A 131 19.27 12.85 -23.83
C LYS A 131 18.58 11.60 -24.39
N LYS A 132 17.25 11.60 -24.51
CA LYS A 132 16.45 10.50 -25.05
C LYS A 132 16.61 9.19 -24.27
N TYR A 133 16.96 9.25 -22.98
CA TYR A 133 17.11 8.07 -22.14
C TYR A 133 15.72 7.55 -21.73
N ASN A 134 15.26 6.52 -22.40
CA ASN A 134 13.94 5.91 -22.22
C ASN A 134 14.01 4.45 -21.74
N GLY A 135 15.22 3.94 -21.50
CA GLY A 135 15.42 2.53 -21.11
C GLY A 135 15.54 1.56 -22.29
N GLU A 136 15.60 2.03 -23.53
CA GLU A 136 15.84 1.17 -24.70
C GLU A 136 17.17 0.42 -24.55
N GLY A 137 17.14 -0.91 -24.74
CA GLY A 137 18.28 -1.79 -24.54
C GLY A 137 18.58 -2.11 -23.08
N ILE A 138 17.77 -1.66 -22.13
CA ILE A 138 17.93 -1.96 -20.70
C ILE A 138 16.97 -3.07 -20.30
N ASN A 139 17.53 -4.14 -19.73
CA ASN A 139 16.80 -5.26 -19.16
C ASN A 139 16.65 -5.11 -17.65
N ILE A 140 15.44 -5.29 -17.16
CA ILE A 140 15.07 -5.11 -15.74
C ILE A 140 14.43 -6.40 -15.23
N MET A 141 14.87 -6.90 -14.09
CA MET A 141 14.16 -7.94 -13.33
C MET A 141 13.18 -7.27 -12.38
N MET A 142 11.91 -7.58 -12.51
CA MET A 142 10.89 -7.24 -11.51
C MET A 142 10.53 -8.51 -10.73
N GLN A 143 10.63 -8.43 -9.42
CA GLN A 143 10.18 -9.49 -8.52
C GLN A 143 9.03 -8.94 -7.69
N ASP A 144 7.83 -9.50 -7.86
CA ASP A 144 6.61 -8.99 -7.26
C ASP A 144 5.56 -10.11 -7.03
N ASP A 145 4.30 -9.76 -6.81
CA ASP A 145 3.25 -10.67 -6.34
C ASP A 145 2.77 -11.72 -7.35
N GLY A 146 2.97 -11.53 -8.64
CA GLY A 146 2.50 -12.53 -9.59
C GLY A 146 2.73 -12.19 -11.07
N LEU A 147 1.94 -12.85 -11.91
CA LEU A 147 1.95 -12.60 -13.35
C LEU A 147 1.37 -11.23 -13.66
N VAL A 148 2.06 -10.52 -14.52
CA VAL A 148 1.61 -9.23 -15.06
C VAL A 148 0.58 -9.49 -16.15
N GLY A 149 -0.61 -8.89 -16.03
CA GLY A 149 -1.70 -9.03 -16.99
C GLY A 149 -1.39 -8.42 -18.36
N PRO A 150 -2.15 -8.78 -19.40
CA PRO A 150 -1.96 -8.22 -20.73
C PRO A 150 -2.33 -6.74 -20.78
N HIS A 151 -1.42 -5.89 -21.26
CA HIS A 151 -1.67 -4.46 -21.45
C HIS A 151 -0.86 -3.95 -22.64
N ILE A 152 -1.45 -3.07 -23.45
CA ILE A 152 -0.82 -2.51 -24.65
C ILE A 152 0.50 -1.79 -24.37
N ASP A 153 0.64 -1.18 -23.20
CA ASP A 153 1.83 -0.44 -22.80
C ASP A 153 3.03 -1.34 -22.48
N ARG A 154 2.82 -2.64 -22.36
CA ARG A 154 3.86 -3.64 -22.05
C ARG A 154 4.05 -4.65 -23.15
N GLN A 155 3.16 -4.67 -24.14
CA GLN A 155 3.12 -5.67 -25.19
C GLN A 155 4.46 -5.81 -25.91
N GLY A 156 4.95 -7.05 -26.01
CA GLY A 156 6.20 -7.39 -26.69
C GLY A 156 7.49 -7.02 -25.94
N ARG A 157 7.39 -6.51 -24.71
CA ARG A 157 8.54 -6.06 -23.92
C ARG A 157 8.62 -6.69 -22.52
N LEU A 158 8.03 -7.87 -22.35
CA LEU A 158 8.15 -8.60 -21.08
C LEU A 158 8.30 -10.12 -21.32
N ASP A 159 9.04 -10.77 -20.43
CA ASP A 159 9.17 -12.21 -20.32
C ASP A 159 8.73 -12.65 -18.92
N GLN A 160 7.72 -13.51 -18.84
CA GLN A 160 7.16 -14.04 -17.61
C GLN A 160 7.49 -15.51 -17.40
N SER A 161 8.35 -16.11 -18.22
CA SER A 161 8.72 -17.52 -18.13
C SER A 161 9.42 -17.88 -16.82
N PHE A 162 10.00 -16.88 -16.13
CA PHE A 162 10.64 -17.02 -14.83
C PHE A 162 9.66 -16.94 -13.64
N CYS A 163 8.40 -16.62 -13.89
CA CYS A 163 7.37 -16.52 -12.85
C CYS A 163 6.75 -17.88 -12.56
N ILE A 164 7.58 -18.85 -12.17
CA ILE A 164 7.16 -20.24 -11.92
C ILE A 164 6.27 -20.29 -10.66
N GLY A 165 5.08 -20.85 -10.81
CA GLY A 165 4.11 -20.95 -9.71
C GLY A 165 3.46 -19.62 -9.30
N CYS A 166 3.66 -18.58 -10.09
CA CYS A 166 2.97 -17.31 -9.86
C CYS A 166 1.46 -17.46 -10.10
N SER A 167 0.70 -16.75 -9.31
CA SER A 167 -0.74 -16.65 -9.45
C SER A 167 -1.11 -15.57 -10.48
N SER A 168 -2.16 -15.84 -11.25
CA SER A 168 -2.84 -14.84 -12.09
C SER A 168 -4.15 -14.38 -11.46
N ASN A 169 -4.22 -14.39 -10.13
CA ASN A 169 -5.43 -13.96 -9.41
C ASN A 169 -5.75 -12.48 -9.67
N ALA A 170 -7.04 -12.19 -9.78
CA ALA A 170 -7.54 -10.82 -9.93
C ALA A 170 -7.25 -9.89 -8.73
N ASN A 171 -6.64 -10.40 -7.66
CA ASN A 171 -6.22 -9.65 -6.49
C ASN A 171 -4.69 -9.42 -6.45
N ASP A 172 -3.95 -9.97 -7.40
CA ASP A 172 -2.50 -9.83 -7.50
C ASP A 172 -2.22 -8.73 -8.54
N ASP A 173 -2.65 -7.50 -8.23
CA ASP A 173 -2.59 -6.34 -9.12
C ASP A 173 -1.39 -5.41 -8.84
N HIS A 174 -0.66 -5.68 -7.75
CA HIS A 174 0.48 -4.86 -7.37
C HIS A 174 1.61 -4.95 -8.39
N GLY A 175 1.97 -6.14 -8.87
CA GLY A 175 2.95 -6.35 -9.94
C GLY A 175 2.55 -5.69 -11.26
N ASP A 176 1.26 -5.67 -11.59
CA ASP A 176 0.72 -4.92 -12.73
C ASP A 176 1.01 -3.42 -12.61
N HIS A 177 0.75 -2.83 -11.44
CA HIS A 177 1.03 -1.43 -11.18
C HIS A 177 2.54 -1.13 -11.20
N VAL A 178 3.35 -1.97 -10.54
CA VAL A 178 4.81 -1.82 -10.51
C VAL A 178 5.40 -1.90 -11.92
N SER A 179 4.98 -2.88 -12.73
CA SER A 179 5.43 -3.01 -14.12
C SER A 179 5.06 -1.80 -14.96
N GLY A 180 3.87 -1.24 -14.78
CA GLY A 180 3.44 0.01 -15.42
C GLY A 180 4.32 1.19 -15.02
N THR A 181 4.66 1.28 -13.73
CA THR A 181 5.57 2.32 -13.21
C THR A 181 6.98 2.21 -13.79
N ILE A 182 7.47 0.99 -14.00
CA ILE A 182 8.79 0.75 -14.62
C ILE A 182 8.75 1.09 -16.09
N MET A 183 7.88 0.43 -16.89
CA MET A 183 8.02 0.33 -18.34
C MET A 183 6.79 0.72 -19.16
N GLY A 184 5.74 1.24 -18.54
CA GLY A 184 4.53 1.64 -19.25
C GLY A 184 4.83 2.58 -20.42
N ALA A 185 4.42 2.22 -21.64
CA ALA A 185 4.71 3.02 -22.83
C ALA A 185 3.86 4.30 -22.93
N GLY A 186 2.73 4.36 -22.19
CA GLY A 186 1.80 5.49 -22.23
C GLY A 186 1.03 5.59 -23.54
N ASN A 187 0.71 4.45 -24.17
CA ASN A 187 0.02 4.40 -25.45
C ASN A 187 -1.44 4.88 -25.35
N LEU A 188 -2.10 4.58 -24.24
CA LEU A 188 -3.48 5.01 -23.99
C LEU A 188 -3.52 6.42 -23.39
N ASP A 189 -2.63 6.72 -22.47
CA ASP A 189 -2.47 8.02 -21.84
C ASP A 189 -0.97 8.35 -21.67
N PRO A 190 -0.41 9.29 -22.43
CA PRO A 190 1.00 9.68 -22.31
C PRO A 190 1.41 10.13 -20.91
N THR A 191 0.46 10.52 -20.05
CA THR A 191 0.73 10.93 -18.67
C THR A 191 1.04 9.76 -17.75
N THR A 192 0.74 8.53 -18.18
CA THR A 192 0.98 7.28 -17.42
C THR A 192 2.25 6.54 -17.85
N LYS A 193 3.12 7.18 -18.62
CA LYS A 193 4.42 6.61 -18.97
C LYS A 193 5.20 6.15 -17.75
N GLY A 194 5.81 4.98 -17.85
CA GLY A 194 6.77 4.46 -16.87
C GLY A 194 8.10 5.22 -16.87
N MET A 195 8.97 4.94 -15.91
CA MET A 195 10.26 5.61 -15.76
C MET A 195 11.22 5.28 -16.91
N ALA A 196 11.18 4.04 -17.40
CA ALA A 196 11.99 3.49 -18.47
C ALA A 196 11.07 2.88 -19.55
N ASP A 197 10.30 3.72 -20.23
CA ASP A 197 9.17 3.36 -21.08
C ASP A 197 9.52 2.54 -22.34
N ALA A 198 10.79 2.31 -22.62
CA ALA A 198 11.26 1.40 -23.68
C ALA A 198 12.11 0.22 -23.17
N SER A 199 12.21 0.02 -21.85
CA SER A 199 12.94 -1.11 -21.28
C SER A 199 12.26 -2.44 -21.52
N PHE A 200 12.99 -3.54 -21.33
CA PHE A 200 12.47 -4.90 -21.32
C PHE A 200 12.38 -5.44 -19.88
N LEU A 201 11.34 -6.20 -19.56
CA LEU A 201 11.05 -6.64 -18.22
C LEU A 201 11.04 -8.17 -18.12
N TYR A 202 11.83 -8.72 -17.19
CA TYR A 202 11.77 -10.10 -16.75
C TYR A 202 11.00 -10.18 -15.44
N VAL A 203 9.90 -10.95 -15.41
CA VAL A 203 8.99 -11.04 -14.27
C VAL A 203 9.26 -12.28 -13.44
N TYR A 204 9.43 -12.08 -12.14
CA TYR A 204 9.62 -13.10 -11.11
C TYR A 204 8.59 -12.95 -10.01
N GLY A 205 8.21 -14.05 -9.38
CA GLY A 205 7.39 -14.01 -8.16
C GLY A 205 8.19 -13.59 -6.92
N SER A 206 7.47 -13.19 -5.88
CA SER A 206 8.04 -12.70 -4.61
C SER A 206 8.64 -13.78 -3.71
N SER A 207 8.90 -14.98 -4.21
CA SER A 207 9.58 -16.04 -3.45
C SER A 207 11.01 -15.63 -3.08
N ASN A 208 11.40 -15.88 -1.84
CA ASN A 208 12.76 -15.63 -1.37
C ASN A 208 13.84 -16.35 -2.20
N ASN A 209 13.52 -17.51 -2.75
CA ASN A 209 14.43 -18.25 -3.61
C ASN A 209 14.85 -17.47 -4.86
N ASN A 210 13.98 -16.58 -5.36
CA ASN A 210 14.28 -15.78 -6.54
C ASN A 210 15.32 -14.69 -6.32
N TYR A 211 15.69 -14.39 -5.07
CA TYR A 211 16.84 -13.50 -4.79
C TYR A 211 18.15 -14.09 -5.29
N TYR A 212 18.27 -15.42 -5.30
CA TYR A 212 19.49 -16.12 -5.74
C TYR A 212 19.60 -16.22 -7.27
N ASP A 213 18.55 -15.87 -8.00
CA ASP A 213 18.54 -15.90 -9.46
C ASP A 213 19.19 -14.65 -10.09
N VAL A 214 19.43 -13.60 -9.31
CA VAL A 214 19.97 -12.33 -9.80
C VAL A 214 21.29 -12.47 -10.56
N PRO A 215 22.32 -13.20 -10.05
CA PRO A 215 23.55 -13.39 -10.81
C PRO A 215 23.35 -14.14 -12.14
N THR A 216 22.45 -15.12 -12.14
CA THR A 216 22.15 -15.94 -13.34
C THR A 216 21.46 -15.11 -14.42
N ILE A 217 20.47 -14.31 -14.04
CA ILE A 217 19.74 -13.47 -15.01
C ILE A 217 20.60 -12.30 -15.51
N TYR A 218 21.52 -11.79 -14.67
CA TYR A 218 22.51 -10.83 -15.10
C TYR A 218 23.40 -11.42 -16.22
N GLN A 219 23.96 -12.61 -15.98
CA GLN A 219 24.88 -13.25 -16.94
C GLN A 219 24.19 -13.69 -18.25
N ASN A 220 22.98 -14.19 -18.17
CA ASN A 220 22.29 -14.81 -19.31
C ASN A 220 21.39 -13.85 -20.09
N ASN A 221 20.92 -12.77 -19.46
CA ASN A 221 19.90 -11.87 -20.01
C ASN A 221 20.28 -10.40 -19.93
N ASP A 222 21.52 -10.07 -19.55
CA ASP A 222 22.01 -8.70 -19.38
C ASP A 222 21.11 -7.83 -18.49
N VAL A 223 20.52 -8.45 -17.44
CA VAL A 223 19.70 -7.71 -16.46
C VAL A 223 20.60 -6.96 -15.51
N ILE A 224 20.59 -5.64 -15.58
CA ILE A 224 21.45 -4.77 -14.75
C ILE A 224 20.69 -4.03 -13.64
N ILE A 225 19.37 -4.14 -13.62
CA ILE A 225 18.52 -3.50 -12.62
C ILE A 225 17.54 -4.54 -12.06
N THR A 226 17.42 -4.61 -10.74
CA THR A 226 16.37 -5.39 -10.08
C THR A 226 15.42 -4.46 -9.33
N SER A 227 14.11 -4.69 -9.48
CA SER A 227 13.05 -3.96 -8.80
C SER A 227 12.27 -4.89 -7.89
N LYS A 228 12.22 -4.54 -6.61
CA LYS A 228 11.49 -5.27 -5.56
C LYS A 228 10.70 -4.26 -4.75
N SER A 229 9.37 -4.23 -4.95
CA SER A 229 8.49 -3.20 -4.39
C SER A 229 7.65 -3.75 -3.23
N TYR A 230 8.26 -4.54 -2.36
CA TYR A 230 7.62 -5.15 -1.20
C TYR A 230 8.61 -5.27 -0.03
N SER A 231 8.10 -5.65 1.14
CA SER A 231 8.90 -5.92 2.33
C SER A 231 8.69 -7.35 2.84
N ASN A 232 9.72 -7.91 3.43
CA ASN A 232 9.67 -9.21 4.12
C ASN A 232 9.40 -9.04 5.64
N GLY A 233 8.58 -8.07 6.01
CA GLY A 233 8.23 -7.71 7.38
C GLY A 233 9.11 -6.61 7.96
N CYS A 234 8.77 -6.21 9.19
CA CYS A 234 9.53 -5.20 9.93
C CYS A 234 10.63 -5.88 10.74
N ASN A 235 11.78 -6.10 10.13
CA ASN A 235 12.93 -6.67 10.81
C ASN A 235 13.80 -5.55 11.39
N ALA A 236 14.15 -5.69 12.68
CA ALA A 236 15.11 -4.80 13.30
C ALA A 236 16.52 -5.35 13.05
N GLY A 237 17.19 -4.87 12.00
CA GLY A 237 18.58 -5.15 11.76
C GLY A 237 18.89 -5.81 10.42
N TYR A 238 20.17 -6.10 10.24
CA TYR A 238 20.77 -6.72 9.06
C TYR A 238 20.61 -8.23 9.14
N THR A 239 19.92 -8.83 8.20
CA THR A 239 19.64 -10.27 8.16
C THR A 239 20.54 -10.97 7.14
N SER A 240 20.60 -12.32 7.17
CA SER A 240 21.32 -13.11 6.16
C SER A 240 20.84 -12.82 4.73
N LEU A 241 19.54 -12.56 4.55
CA LEU A 241 19.01 -12.18 3.24
C LEU A 241 19.57 -10.82 2.77
N ALA A 242 19.73 -9.86 3.68
CA ALA A 242 20.36 -8.58 3.36
C ALA A 242 21.84 -8.76 3.00
N GLU A 243 22.55 -9.64 3.72
CA GLU A 243 23.94 -10.02 3.42
C GLU A 243 24.08 -10.66 2.04
N ASP A 244 23.17 -11.59 1.70
CA ASP A 244 23.17 -12.24 0.39
C ASP A 244 22.95 -11.22 -0.76
N LEU A 245 22.07 -10.26 -0.56
CA LEU A 245 21.83 -9.21 -1.55
C LEU A 245 23.05 -8.29 -1.72
N ASP A 246 23.67 -7.88 -0.62
CA ASP A 246 24.90 -7.08 -0.65
C ASP A 246 26.05 -7.82 -1.33
N ALA A 247 26.19 -9.12 -1.05
CA ALA A 247 27.19 -9.96 -1.69
C ALA A 247 27.00 -10.05 -3.21
N GLN A 248 25.74 -10.17 -3.67
CA GLN A 248 25.43 -10.20 -5.10
C GLN A 248 25.77 -8.88 -5.81
N ILE A 249 25.51 -7.74 -5.16
CA ILE A 249 25.83 -6.41 -5.72
C ILE A 249 27.35 -6.21 -5.80
N ASN A 250 28.11 -6.74 -4.85
CA ASN A 250 29.56 -6.53 -4.76
C ASN A 250 30.38 -7.51 -5.62
N GLN A 251 29.75 -8.60 -6.11
CA GLN A 251 30.45 -9.62 -6.91
C GLN A 251 30.35 -9.38 -8.43
N HIS A 252 29.54 -8.42 -8.85
CA HIS A 252 29.28 -8.06 -10.22
C HIS A 252 29.35 -6.55 -10.43
#